data_dc2bb12e28653105b2bd3473bc05b0dd
#
_entry.id   dc2bb12e28653105b2bd3473bc05b0dd
#
_cell.length_a   1.000
_cell.length_b   1.000
_cell.length_c   1.000
_cell.angle_alpha   90.00
_cell.angle_beta   90.00
_cell.angle_gamma   90.00
#
_symmetry.space_group_name_H-M   'P 1'
#
loop_
_entity.id
_entity.type
_entity.pdbx_description
1 polymer ?
#
loop_
_entity_poly.entity_id
_entity_poly.type
_entity_poly.pdbx_seq_one_letter_code
_entity_poly.pdbx_strand_id
1 'polypeptide(L)'
;MNKNIFYLTALLFVFGCSNQDSEPEVMETVEAESLLLEYMWCDFGPNTSEESLDKLVADFNEVTKNSDHPVESAWGYFPTFETDNYDAVWLNVWSDEDSRNAGWEDWLANSAEDFEAAHNDTLDCQEDRVFHFTGTAGMQPGVEWSDEPPFNADYHFCTFKDENGMDELAPIMANFDAWIDGREKDSMWYVWHDPLFDTSGVEGSVDSGYDYMIGFYWQNNDEREAGYAAYAETNLQSQFDEIESCQIVGFEGYPIVQPST
;
A
#
# COMPACT_ATOMS: atom_id res chain seq x y z
N MET A 1 -30.46 60.67 -34.19
CA MET A 1 -31.35 61.49 -33.32
C MET A 1 -32.30 60.55 -32.63
N ASN A 2 -32.04 60.24 -31.36
CA ASN A 2 -33.05 60.02 -30.33
C ASN A 2 -32.29 59.77 -29.00
N LYS A 3 -32.54 60.71 -28.11
CA LYS A 3 -32.06 60.72 -26.72
C LYS A 3 -32.95 59.77 -25.91
N ASN A 4 -32.38 58.82 -25.14
CA ASN A 4 -33.11 58.22 -24.08
C ASN A 4 -32.36 58.43 -22.74
N ILE A 5 -33.11 59.02 -21.86
CA ILE A 5 -32.83 59.52 -20.52
C ILE A 5 -32.70 58.26 -19.57
N PHE A 6 -31.59 58.17 -18.86
CA PHE A 6 -31.42 57.22 -17.77
C PHE A 6 -31.98 57.79 -16.48
N TYR A 7 -32.96 57.07 -15.89
CA TYR A 7 -33.42 57.34 -14.54
C TYR A 7 -32.51 56.50 -13.56
N LEU A 8 -31.85 57.22 -12.68
CA LEU A 8 -31.03 56.67 -11.60
C LEU A 8 -31.96 56.41 -10.41
N THR A 9 -32.23 55.15 -10.09
CA THR A 9 -32.97 54.77 -8.89
C THR A 9 -31.97 54.34 -7.85
N ALA A 10 -31.81 55.13 -6.81
CA ALA A 10 -30.99 54.82 -5.64
C ALA A 10 -31.73 53.79 -4.75
N LEU A 11 -31.19 52.59 -4.60
CA LEU A 11 -31.63 51.62 -3.62
C LEU A 11 -30.75 51.74 -2.37
N LEU A 12 -31.36 52.16 -1.29
CA LEU A 12 -30.81 52.12 0.07
C LEU A 12 -30.75 50.66 0.54
N PHE A 13 -29.55 50.11 0.67
CA PHE A 13 -29.34 48.85 1.37
C PHE A 13 -29.23 49.10 2.87
N VAL A 14 -30.21 48.61 3.60
CA VAL A 14 -30.19 48.52 5.06
C VAL A 14 -29.32 47.33 5.43
N PHE A 15 -28.18 47.60 6.09
CA PHE A 15 -27.38 46.53 6.69
C PHE A 15 -28.11 45.98 7.93
N GLY A 16 -28.73 44.84 7.76
CA GLY A 16 -29.15 43.99 8.87
C GLY A 16 -27.98 43.08 9.28
N CYS A 17 -27.39 43.28 10.45
CA CYS A 17 -26.53 42.32 11.10
C CYS A 17 -27.39 41.12 11.54
N SER A 18 -27.38 40.04 10.78
CA SER A 18 -27.80 38.74 11.30
C SER A 18 -26.54 38.00 11.74
N ASN A 19 -26.41 37.76 13.04
CA ASN A 19 -25.51 36.75 13.57
C ASN A 19 -25.99 35.40 13.02
N GLN A 20 -25.32 34.90 12.01
CA GLN A 20 -25.42 33.54 11.59
C GLN A 20 -24.38 32.78 12.43
N ASP A 21 -24.86 32.09 13.47
CA ASP A 21 -24.11 31.05 14.14
C ASP A 21 -23.82 29.98 13.06
N SER A 22 -22.60 29.99 12.52
CA SER A 22 -22.10 28.91 11.69
C SER A 22 -21.93 27.71 12.62
N GLU A 23 -22.85 26.77 12.56
CA GLU A 23 -22.58 25.42 13.06
C GLU A 23 -21.29 24.96 12.36
N PRO A 24 -20.33 24.37 13.11
CA PRO A 24 -19.16 23.80 12.47
C PRO A 24 -19.67 22.71 11.50
N GLU A 25 -19.33 22.86 10.22
CA GLU A 25 -19.45 21.74 9.28
C GLU A 25 -18.71 20.57 9.89
N VAL A 26 -19.45 19.54 10.28
CA VAL A 26 -18.89 18.24 10.61
C VAL A 26 -18.23 17.78 9.31
N MET A 27 -16.90 17.87 9.23
CA MET A 27 -16.17 17.17 8.19
C MET A 27 -16.53 15.70 8.38
N GLU A 28 -17.32 15.16 7.46
CA GLU A 28 -17.42 13.72 7.32
C GLU A 28 -15.99 13.22 7.15
N THR A 29 -15.50 12.51 8.15
CA THR A 29 -14.28 11.71 8.00
C THR A 29 -14.62 10.67 6.94
N VAL A 30 -14.11 10.84 5.74
CA VAL A 30 -14.09 9.78 4.74
C VAL A 30 -13.25 8.67 5.39
N GLU A 31 -13.90 7.59 5.83
CA GLU A 31 -13.19 6.40 6.25
C GLU A 31 -12.31 5.99 5.07
N ALA A 32 -11.01 5.87 5.30
CA ALA A 32 -10.09 5.39 4.29
C ALA A 32 -10.57 3.99 3.87
N GLU A 33 -10.79 3.78 2.58
CA GLU A 33 -11.15 2.46 2.07
C GLU A 33 -10.04 1.48 2.43
N SER A 34 -10.41 0.42 3.13
CA SER A 34 -9.51 -0.68 3.43
C SER A 34 -9.60 -1.72 2.32
N LEU A 35 -8.45 -2.26 1.94
CA LEU A 35 -8.32 -3.31 0.93
C LEU A 35 -7.88 -4.62 1.60
N LEU A 36 -8.17 -5.74 0.97
CA LEU A 36 -7.61 -7.03 1.36
C LEU A 36 -6.31 -7.25 0.57
N LEU A 37 -5.23 -7.43 1.30
CA LEU A 37 -3.88 -7.70 0.77
C LEU A 37 -3.56 -9.18 0.99
N GLU A 38 -3.23 -9.88 -0.08
CA GLU A 38 -2.91 -11.30 -0.08
C GLU A 38 -1.49 -11.50 -0.56
N TYR A 39 -0.58 -11.81 0.37
CA TYR A 39 0.83 -12.08 0.08
C TYR A 39 1.07 -13.59 -0.03
N MET A 40 1.69 -14.02 -1.12
CA MET A 40 2.08 -15.40 -1.35
C MET A 40 3.60 -15.50 -1.47
N TRP A 41 4.21 -16.46 -0.77
CA TRP A 41 5.62 -16.76 -0.95
C TRP A 41 5.81 -17.67 -2.15
N CYS A 42 6.80 -17.36 -2.98
CA CYS A 42 7.07 -18.06 -4.21
C CYS A 42 8.54 -18.45 -4.32
N ASP A 43 8.79 -19.61 -4.88
CA ASP A 43 10.13 -20.11 -5.17
C ASP A 43 10.39 -20.06 -6.69
N PHE A 44 11.64 -19.79 -7.06
CA PHE A 44 12.05 -19.83 -8.45
C PHE A 44 12.15 -21.28 -8.94
N GLY A 45 11.52 -21.52 -10.07
CA GLY A 45 11.65 -22.79 -10.76
C GLY A 45 12.97 -22.92 -11.54
N PRO A 46 13.26 -24.12 -12.07
CA PRO A 46 14.51 -24.39 -12.79
C PRO A 46 14.66 -23.59 -14.12
N ASN A 47 13.58 -23.02 -14.63
CA ASN A 47 13.54 -22.25 -15.88
C ASN A 47 13.38 -20.75 -15.65
N THR A 48 13.55 -20.26 -14.42
CA THR A 48 13.43 -18.83 -14.10
C THR A 48 14.46 -18.00 -14.86
N SER A 49 14.00 -16.98 -15.51
CA SER A 49 14.76 -15.96 -16.23
C SER A 49 13.91 -14.71 -16.39
N GLU A 50 14.50 -13.58 -16.70
CA GLU A 50 13.77 -12.34 -16.99
C GLU A 50 12.71 -12.59 -18.10
N GLU A 51 13.06 -13.27 -19.20
CA GLU A 51 12.13 -13.57 -20.30
C GLU A 51 10.95 -14.46 -19.85
N SER A 52 11.21 -15.46 -18.98
CA SER A 52 10.14 -16.34 -18.49
C SER A 52 9.24 -15.65 -17.47
N LEU A 53 9.79 -14.75 -16.63
CA LEU A 53 9.01 -13.91 -15.72
C LEU A 53 8.16 -12.90 -16.49
N ASP A 54 8.71 -12.24 -17.51
CA ASP A 54 7.96 -11.31 -18.38
C ASP A 54 6.79 -12.03 -19.05
N LYS A 55 7.02 -13.26 -19.53
CA LYS A 55 5.97 -14.07 -20.11
C LYS A 55 4.90 -14.46 -19.10
N LEU A 56 5.29 -14.87 -17.90
CA LEU A 56 4.36 -15.18 -16.80
C LEU A 56 3.47 -13.98 -16.49
N VAL A 57 4.06 -12.81 -16.33
CA VAL A 57 3.33 -11.54 -16.07
C VAL A 57 2.37 -11.22 -17.21
N ALA A 58 2.81 -11.36 -18.47
CA ALA A 58 1.95 -11.11 -19.63
C ALA A 58 0.76 -12.08 -19.69
N ASP A 59 0.98 -13.36 -19.45
CA ASP A 59 -0.07 -14.38 -19.45
C ASP A 59 -1.03 -14.18 -18.27
N PHE A 60 -0.54 -13.80 -17.07
CA PHE A 60 -1.39 -13.48 -15.92
C PHE A 60 -2.28 -12.26 -16.20
N ASN A 61 -1.74 -11.21 -16.81
CA ASN A 61 -2.53 -10.05 -17.22
C ASN A 61 -3.63 -10.42 -18.22
N GLU A 62 -3.37 -11.34 -19.14
CA GLU A 62 -4.39 -11.79 -20.11
C GLU A 62 -5.50 -12.60 -19.41
N VAL A 63 -5.14 -13.44 -18.43
CA VAL A 63 -6.12 -14.16 -17.61
C VAL A 63 -6.95 -13.17 -16.78
N THR A 64 -6.31 -12.27 -16.05
CA THR A 64 -6.98 -11.28 -15.20
C THR A 64 -7.95 -10.40 -16.00
N LYS A 65 -7.54 -9.96 -17.17
CA LYS A 65 -8.38 -9.14 -18.08
C LYS A 65 -9.64 -9.87 -18.57
N ASN A 66 -9.60 -11.20 -18.63
CA ASN A 66 -10.73 -12.03 -19.09
C ASN A 66 -11.52 -12.62 -17.92
N SER A 67 -11.11 -12.42 -16.68
CA SER A 67 -11.83 -12.85 -15.48
C SER A 67 -13.07 -11.98 -15.23
N ASP A 68 -14.15 -12.60 -14.75
CA ASP A 68 -15.34 -11.91 -14.26
C ASP A 68 -15.10 -11.28 -12.85
N HIS A 69 -14.03 -11.71 -12.16
CA HIS A 69 -13.64 -11.30 -10.82
C HIS A 69 -12.13 -11.00 -10.74
N PRO A 70 -11.64 -9.97 -11.48
CA PRO A 70 -10.21 -9.67 -11.51
C PRO A 70 -9.69 -9.12 -10.18
N VAL A 71 -8.40 -9.28 -9.91
CA VAL A 71 -7.71 -8.54 -8.86
C VAL A 71 -7.75 -7.04 -9.15
N GLU A 72 -7.79 -6.20 -8.11
CA GLU A 72 -7.67 -4.74 -8.27
C GLU A 72 -6.27 -4.34 -8.78
N SER A 73 -5.25 -4.98 -8.24
CA SER A 73 -3.87 -4.89 -8.71
C SER A 73 -3.05 -6.09 -8.21
N ALA A 74 -1.89 -6.34 -8.84
CA ALA A 74 -0.95 -7.34 -8.38
C ALA A 74 0.49 -6.84 -8.52
N TRP A 75 1.36 -7.28 -7.58
CA TRP A 75 2.72 -6.82 -7.47
C TRP A 75 3.66 -7.99 -7.16
N GLY A 76 4.86 -7.98 -7.73
CA GLY A 76 5.94 -8.89 -7.40
C GLY A 76 7.01 -8.19 -6.59
N TYR A 77 7.50 -8.83 -5.52
CA TYR A 77 8.55 -8.32 -4.67
C TYR A 77 9.73 -9.28 -4.62
N PHE A 78 10.92 -8.77 -4.88
CA PHE A 78 12.16 -9.52 -4.76
C PHE A 78 12.94 -9.04 -3.54
N PRO A 79 13.31 -9.94 -2.59
CA PRO A 79 14.01 -9.52 -1.38
C PRO A 79 15.40 -8.95 -1.71
N THR A 80 15.77 -7.85 -1.05
CA THR A 80 17.11 -7.25 -1.13
C THR A 80 18.05 -7.78 -0.03
N PHE A 81 17.63 -8.83 0.66
CA PHE A 81 18.35 -9.52 1.73
C PHE A 81 18.38 -11.03 1.46
N GLU A 82 19.26 -11.76 2.14
CA GLU A 82 19.35 -13.22 2.01
C GLU A 82 18.23 -13.89 2.84
N THR A 83 17.48 -14.79 2.23
CA THR A 83 16.47 -15.63 2.88
C THR A 83 16.40 -17.00 2.18
N ASP A 84 16.17 -18.06 2.97
CA ASP A 84 15.94 -19.43 2.47
C ASP A 84 14.43 -19.77 2.40
N ASN A 85 13.55 -18.80 2.71
CA ASN A 85 12.11 -19.05 2.85
C ASN A 85 11.33 -18.84 1.55
N TYR A 86 11.82 -18.00 0.65
CA TYR A 86 11.22 -17.67 -0.65
C TYR A 86 12.22 -16.92 -1.53
N ASP A 87 12.05 -17.00 -2.83
CA ASP A 87 12.82 -16.19 -3.81
C ASP A 87 12.09 -14.91 -4.19
N ALA A 88 10.76 -14.94 -4.13
CA ALA A 88 9.89 -13.79 -4.43
C ALA A 88 8.63 -13.82 -3.56
N VAL A 89 7.97 -12.67 -3.46
CA VAL A 89 6.65 -12.54 -2.84
C VAL A 89 5.69 -11.95 -3.88
N TRP A 90 4.56 -12.62 -4.08
CA TRP A 90 3.48 -12.14 -4.93
C TRP A 90 2.39 -11.53 -4.07
N LEU A 91 1.98 -10.30 -4.36
CA LEU A 91 0.87 -9.62 -3.71
C LEU A 91 -0.30 -9.50 -4.67
N ASN A 92 -1.46 -9.99 -4.27
CA ASN A 92 -2.74 -9.64 -4.84
C ASN A 92 -3.46 -8.63 -3.95
N VAL A 93 -4.05 -7.62 -4.56
CA VAL A 93 -4.88 -6.62 -3.88
C VAL A 93 -6.33 -6.83 -4.30
N TRP A 94 -7.22 -6.95 -3.32
CA TRP A 94 -8.65 -7.17 -3.51
C TRP A 94 -9.45 -6.08 -2.82
N SER A 95 -10.64 -5.75 -3.33
CA SER A 95 -11.52 -4.79 -2.66
C SER A 95 -11.98 -5.30 -1.27
N ASP A 96 -12.21 -6.62 -1.17
CA ASP A 96 -12.66 -7.28 0.05
C ASP A 96 -12.50 -8.82 -0.03
N GLU A 97 -12.91 -9.52 1.03
CA GLU A 97 -12.84 -10.99 1.11
C GLU A 97 -13.82 -11.69 0.14
N ASP A 98 -14.99 -11.11 -0.12
CA ASP A 98 -15.96 -11.67 -1.06
C ASP A 98 -15.41 -11.62 -2.49
N SER A 99 -14.80 -10.51 -2.89
CA SER A 99 -14.14 -10.33 -4.19
C SER A 99 -12.98 -11.31 -4.35
N ARG A 100 -12.15 -11.45 -3.32
CA ARG A 100 -11.04 -12.42 -3.30
C ARG A 100 -11.55 -13.85 -3.47
N ASN A 101 -12.56 -14.25 -2.73
CA ASN A 101 -13.11 -15.61 -2.80
C ASN A 101 -13.72 -15.90 -4.18
N ALA A 102 -14.44 -14.95 -4.76
CA ALA A 102 -14.99 -15.06 -6.11
C ALA A 102 -13.86 -15.13 -7.17
N GLY A 103 -12.80 -14.34 -7.03
CA GLY A 103 -11.62 -14.37 -7.91
C GLY A 103 -10.91 -15.71 -7.89
N TRP A 104 -10.70 -16.30 -6.70
CA TRP A 104 -10.10 -17.63 -6.58
C TRP A 104 -11.01 -18.74 -7.13
N GLU A 105 -12.34 -18.66 -6.93
CA GLU A 105 -13.28 -19.63 -7.51
C GLU A 105 -13.21 -19.58 -9.05
N ASP A 106 -13.19 -18.39 -9.65
CA ASP A 106 -13.06 -18.18 -11.09
C ASP A 106 -11.72 -18.69 -11.60
N TRP A 107 -10.60 -18.35 -10.92
CA TRP A 107 -9.26 -18.83 -11.24
C TRP A 107 -9.16 -20.34 -11.29
N LEU A 108 -9.58 -21.02 -10.21
CA LEU A 108 -9.54 -22.48 -10.11
C LEU A 108 -10.42 -23.18 -11.15
N ALA A 109 -11.56 -22.57 -11.51
CA ALA A 109 -12.47 -23.14 -12.48
C ALA A 109 -12.01 -22.99 -13.92
N ASN A 110 -11.26 -21.92 -14.27
CA ASN A 110 -11.08 -21.50 -15.65
C ASN A 110 -9.61 -21.36 -16.07
N SER A 111 -8.67 -21.16 -15.16
CA SER A 111 -7.32 -20.72 -15.54
C SER A 111 -6.17 -21.46 -14.86
N ALA A 112 -6.34 -21.92 -13.61
CA ALA A 112 -5.27 -22.46 -12.78
C ALA A 112 -4.49 -23.60 -13.45
N GLU A 113 -5.19 -24.64 -13.96
CA GLU A 113 -4.55 -25.83 -14.55
C GLU A 113 -3.62 -25.48 -15.72
N ASP A 114 -4.09 -24.63 -16.64
CA ASP A 114 -3.33 -24.25 -17.83
C ASP A 114 -2.18 -23.29 -17.49
N PHE A 115 -2.42 -22.34 -16.54
CA PHE A 115 -1.42 -21.38 -16.12
C PHE A 115 -0.28 -22.05 -15.34
N GLU A 116 -0.60 -22.89 -14.36
CA GLU A 116 0.38 -23.63 -13.57
C GLU A 116 1.21 -24.58 -14.46
N ALA A 117 0.55 -25.30 -15.38
CA ALA A 117 1.25 -26.16 -16.33
C ALA A 117 2.25 -25.40 -17.22
N ALA A 118 1.99 -24.11 -17.48
CA ALA A 118 2.85 -23.25 -18.28
C ALA A 118 3.99 -22.61 -17.49
N HIS A 119 3.82 -22.35 -16.19
CA HIS A 119 4.66 -21.43 -15.41
C HIS A 119 5.29 -21.98 -14.14
N ASN A 120 4.89 -23.17 -13.61
CA ASN A 120 5.47 -23.73 -12.37
C ASN A 120 6.99 -23.96 -12.45
N ASP A 121 7.53 -24.19 -13.65
CA ASP A 121 8.98 -24.27 -13.86
C ASP A 121 9.66 -22.87 -13.85
N THR A 122 8.88 -21.79 -13.82
CA THR A 122 9.37 -20.39 -13.73
C THR A 122 9.21 -19.84 -12.32
N LEU A 123 8.00 -19.89 -11.76
CA LEU A 123 7.68 -19.39 -10.43
C LEU A 123 6.59 -20.29 -9.82
N ASP A 124 6.85 -20.83 -8.65
CA ASP A 124 5.93 -21.68 -7.90
C ASP A 124 5.52 -20.97 -6.60
N CYS A 125 4.29 -20.47 -6.56
CA CYS A 125 3.75 -19.80 -5.37
C CYS A 125 3.05 -20.81 -4.46
N GLN A 126 3.52 -20.89 -3.21
CA GLN A 126 3.13 -21.91 -2.25
C GLN A 126 1.73 -21.63 -1.68
N GLU A 127 0.77 -22.51 -1.95
CA GLU A 127 -0.63 -22.37 -1.50
C GLU A 127 -0.80 -22.38 0.03
N ASP A 128 0.15 -22.99 0.77
CA ASP A 128 0.16 -23.05 2.24
C ASP A 128 0.93 -21.88 2.89
N ARG A 129 1.51 -20.99 2.10
CA ARG A 129 2.25 -19.80 2.50
C ARG A 129 1.60 -18.50 2.01
N VAL A 130 0.32 -18.36 2.34
CA VAL A 130 -0.51 -17.21 1.98
C VAL A 130 -0.88 -16.44 3.25
N PHE A 131 -0.61 -15.14 3.24
CA PHE A 131 -0.78 -14.25 4.39
C PHE A 131 -1.70 -13.09 4.03
N HIS A 132 -2.78 -12.92 4.78
CA HIS A 132 -3.78 -11.91 4.53
C HIS A 132 -3.66 -10.75 5.51
N PHE A 133 -3.81 -9.53 5.00
CA PHE A 133 -3.84 -8.31 5.79
C PHE A 133 -4.99 -7.42 5.35
N THR A 134 -5.53 -6.65 6.28
CA THR A 134 -6.29 -5.47 5.92
C THR A 134 -5.29 -4.34 5.64
N GLY A 135 -5.30 -3.81 4.42
CA GLY A 135 -4.46 -2.70 4.01
C GLY A 135 -5.21 -1.38 4.10
N THR A 136 -4.65 -0.39 4.80
CA THR A 136 -5.20 0.96 4.87
C THR A 136 -4.13 1.96 4.49
N ALA A 137 -4.42 2.84 3.51
CA ALA A 137 -3.49 3.88 3.11
C ALA A 137 -3.26 4.86 4.27
N GLY A 138 -2.00 5.02 4.68
CA GLY A 138 -1.61 6.01 5.67
C GLY A 138 -1.33 7.36 5.03
N MET A 139 -0.57 7.35 3.94
CA MET A 139 -0.23 8.56 3.19
C MET A 139 -0.17 8.23 1.69
N GLN A 140 -0.52 9.21 0.87
CA GLN A 140 -0.36 9.13 -0.58
C GLN A 140 0.95 9.79 -1.01
N PRO A 141 1.56 9.39 -2.16
CA PRO A 141 2.77 10.01 -2.66
C PRO A 141 2.58 11.52 -2.89
N GLY A 142 3.62 12.29 -2.56
CA GLY A 142 3.60 13.75 -2.72
C GLY A 142 3.84 14.23 -4.16
N VAL A 143 4.24 13.32 -5.05
CA VAL A 143 4.46 13.53 -6.48
C VAL A 143 3.75 12.44 -7.27
N GLU A 144 3.60 12.63 -8.58
CA GLU A 144 3.05 11.60 -9.46
C GLU A 144 3.95 10.35 -9.43
N TRP A 145 3.34 9.21 -9.17
CA TRP A 145 4.03 7.92 -9.16
C TRP A 145 4.35 7.49 -10.59
N SER A 146 5.57 7.04 -10.84
CA SER A 146 5.94 6.47 -12.14
C SER A 146 5.66 4.97 -12.17
N ASP A 147 5.21 4.50 -13.31
CA ASP A 147 4.97 3.06 -13.55
C ASP A 147 6.26 2.31 -13.95
N GLU A 148 7.42 3.00 -13.97
CA GLU A 148 8.70 2.38 -14.34
C GLU A 148 9.28 1.59 -13.15
N PRO A 149 9.43 0.25 -13.27
CA PRO A 149 10.06 -0.58 -12.25
C PRO A 149 11.60 -0.51 -12.32
N PRO A 150 12.32 -0.95 -11.26
CA PRO A 150 11.76 -1.32 -9.96
C PRO A 150 11.46 -0.09 -9.08
N PHE A 151 10.49 -0.24 -8.18
CA PHE A 151 10.35 0.65 -7.03
C PHE A 151 10.93 -0.03 -5.76
N ASN A 152 11.17 0.73 -4.70
CA ASN A 152 11.64 0.19 -3.44
C ASN A 152 10.51 0.11 -2.41
N ALA A 153 10.45 -0.99 -1.68
CA ALA A 153 9.54 -1.20 -0.57
C ALA A 153 10.31 -1.67 0.67
N ASP A 154 10.06 -1.03 1.82
CA ASP A 154 10.53 -1.49 3.12
C ASP A 154 9.33 -1.84 3.98
N TYR A 155 9.29 -3.09 4.46
CA TYR A 155 8.26 -3.54 5.37
C TYR A 155 8.81 -3.56 6.79
N HIS A 156 8.15 -2.84 7.67
CA HIS A 156 8.45 -2.76 9.10
C HIS A 156 7.46 -3.66 9.84
N PHE A 157 7.93 -4.76 10.38
CA PHE A 157 7.17 -5.67 11.23
C PHE A 157 7.36 -5.25 12.67
N CYS A 158 6.35 -4.73 13.31
CA CYS A 158 6.44 -4.01 14.56
C CYS A 158 5.72 -4.74 15.70
N THR A 159 6.37 -4.79 16.86
CA THR A 159 5.83 -5.36 18.09
C THR A 159 5.85 -4.28 19.17
N PHE A 160 4.71 -4.05 19.82
CA PHE A 160 4.61 -3.11 20.92
C PHE A 160 5.37 -3.61 22.15
N LYS A 161 5.98 -2.67 22.86
CA LYS A 161 6.67 -2.93 24.13
C LYS A 161 5.70 -2.74 25.31
N ASP A 162 5.79 -3.62 26.28
CA ASP A 162 5.00 -3.57 27.50
C ASP A 162 3.47 -3.56 27.25
N GLU A 163 2.75 -2.58 27.77
CA GLU A 163 1.31 -2.39 27.62
C GLU A 163 0.97 -1.31 26.57
N ASN A 164 1.94 -0.91 25.72
CA ASN A 164 1.72 0.05 24.64
C ASN A 164 0.86 -0.56 23.52
N GLY A 165 0.32 0.30 22.66
CA GLY A 165 -0.53 -0.10 21.56
C GLY A 165 -0.76 1.03 20.57
N MET A 166 -1.78 0.89 19.73
CA MET A 166 -2.12 1.88 18.72
C MET A 166 -2.46 3.26 19.31
N ASP A 167 -2.98 3.33 20.54
CA ASP A 167 -3.31 4.60 21.19
C ASP A 167 -2.04 5.42 21.53
N GLU A 168 -0.94 4.75 21.92
CA GLU A 168 0.36 5.37 22.17
C GLU A 168 1.10 5.68 20.87
N LEU A 169 0.90 4.88 19.82
CA LEU A 169 1.51 5.06 18.51
C LEU A 169 0.91 6.26 17.76
N ALA A 170 -0.40 6.47 17.85
CA ALA A 170 -1.11 7.48 17.06
C ALA A 170 -0.50 8.91 17.15
N PRO A 171 -0.13 9.45 18.33
CA PRO A 171 0.50 10.77 18.42
C PRO A 171 1.91 10.81 17.79
N ILE A 172 2.65 9.69 17.78
CA ILE A 172 3.97 9.60 17.17
C ILE A 172 3.83 9.59 15.65
N MET A 173 2.86 8.83 15.14
CA MET A 173 2.53 8.84 13.70
C MET A 173 2.07 10.22 13.23
N ALA A 174 1.27 10.95 14.02
CA ALA A 174 0.90 12.32 13.71
C ALA A 174 2.12 13.26 13.62
N ASN A 175 3.15 13.06 14.46
CA ASN A 175 4.41 13.79 14.36
C ASN A 175 5.20 13.40 13.10
N PHE A 176 5.20 12.12 12.74
CA PHE A 176 5.83 11.60 11.54
C PHE A 176 5.17 12.18 10.27
N ASP A 177 3.85 12.17 10.20
CA ASP A 177 3.09 12.76 9.09
C ASP A 177 3.36 14.26 8.95
N ALA A 178 3.37 14.99 10.07
CA ALA A 178 3.70 16.42 10.08
C ALA A 178 5.14 16.70 9.62
N TRP A 179 6.09 15.81 9.94
CA TRP A 179 7.45 15.90 9.46
C TRP A 179 7.53 15.67 7.95
N ILE A 180 6.85 14.66 7.42
CA ILE A 180 6.78 14.40 5.96
C ILE A 180 6.14 15.58 5.24
N ASP A 181 5.05 16.12 5.77
CA ASP A 181 4.36 17.26 5.16
C ASP A 181 5.21 18.54 5.12
N GLY A 182 6.14 18.66 6.06
CA GLY A 182 7.05 19.81 6.17
C GLY A 182 8.30 19.75 5.28
N ARG A 183 8.57 18.62 4.62
CA ARG A 183 9.74 18.43 3.76
C ARG A 183 9.42 18.62 2.28
N GLU A 184 10.45 18.64 1.42
CA GLU A 184 10.28 18.58 -0.02
C GLU A 184 9.52 17.31 -0.40
N LYS A 185 8.52 17.43 -1.24
CA LYS A 185 7.68 16.30 -1.63
C LYS A 185 8.46 15.36 -2.55
N ASP A 186 8.41 14.10 -2.21
CA ASP A 186 8.98 12.98 -2.97
C ASP A 186 7.90 11.91 -3.24
N SER A 187 8.31 10.77 -3.75
CA SER A 187 7.40 9.66 -4.09
C SER A 187 7.02 8.80 -2.87
N MET A 188 7.52 9.09 -1.68
CA MET A 188 7.27 8.27 -0.50
C MET A 188 5.80 8.27 -0.13
N TRP A 189 5.29 7.06 0.13
CA TRP A 189 3.98 6.81 0.69
C TRP A 189 4.03 5.54 1.55
N TYR A 190 2.97 5.28 2.34
CA TYR A 190 2.94 4.10 3.18
C TYR A 190 1.53 3.55 3.35
N VAL A 191 1.48 2.23 3.65
CA VAL A 191 0.27 1.46 3.91
C VAL A 191 0.40 0.75 5.25
N TRP A 192 -0.64 0.85 6.06
CA TRP A 192 -0.84 0.02 7.23
C TRP A 192 -1.32 -1.38 6.82
N HIS A 193 -0.82 -2.39 7.52
CA HIS A 193 -1.19 -3.78 7.30
C HIS A 193 -1.55 -4.41 8.64
N ASP A 194 -2.84 -4.62 8.86
CA ASP A 194 -3.34 -5.32 10.02
C ASP A 194 -3.46 -6.81 9.69
N PRO A 195 -2.70 -7.72 10.37
CA PRO A 195 -2.71 -9.14 10.04
C PRO A 195 -4.05 -9.78 10.37
N LEU A 196 -4.56 -10.60 9.44
CA LEU A 196 -5.79 -11.39 9.59
C LEU A 196 -5.52 -12.85 10.01
N PHE A 197 -4.34 -13.12 10.54
CA PHE A 197 -3.87 -14.43 10.98
C PHE A 197 -3.07 -14.31 12.27
N ASP A 198 -2.80 -15.45 12.94
CA ASP A 198 -1.93 -15.50 14.12
C ASP A 198 -0.46 -15.38 13.70
N THR A 199 0.16 -14.24 13.97
CA THR A 199 1.54 -13.95 13.62
C THR A 199 2.56 -14.74 14.44
N SER A 200 2.16 -15.32 15.59
CA SER A 200 3.05 -16.02 16.53
C SER A 200 3.66 -17.32 15.98
N GLY A 201 3.05 -17.89 14.94
CA GLY A 201 3.44 -19.16 14.33
C GLY A 201 4.13 -19.01 12.97
N VAL A 202 4.35 -17.79 12.48
CA VAL A 202 4.96 -17.57 11.16
C VAL A 202 6.47 -17.76 11.25
N GLU A 203 6.99 -18.82 10.62
CA GLU A 203 8.42 -19.00 10.40
C GLU A 203 8.80 -18.28 9.11
N GLY A 204 9.72 -17.34 9.18
CA GLY A 204 10.09 -16.56 8.02
C GLY A 204 11.31 -15.67 8.21
N SER A 205 11.48 -14.70 7.33
CA SER A 205 12.57 -13.71 7.36
C SER A 205 12.44 -12.67 8.46
N VAL A 206 11.32 -12.66 9.20
CA VAL A 206 11.06 -11.76 10.32
C VAL A 206 10.75 -12.57 11.59
N ASP A 207 10.96 -11.96 12.75
CA ASP A 207 10.55 -12.54 14.02
C ASP A 207 9.02 -12.71 14.04
N SER A 208 8.57 -13.85 14.55
CA SER A 208 7.15 -14.13 14.72
C SER A 208 6.55 -13.29 15.85
N GLY A 209 5.24 -13.06 15.81
CA GLY A 209 4.51 -12.40 16.89
C GLY A 209 4.53 -10.88 16.81
N TYR A 210 4.64 -10.30 15.61
CA TYR A 210 4.44 -8.86 15.42
C TYR A 210 2.97 -8.47 15.52
N ASP A 211 2.71 -7.24 15.98
CA ASP A 211 1.35 -6.74 16.18
C ASP A 211 0.77 -6.13 14.89
N TYR A 212 1.63 -5.49 14.09
CA TYR A 212 1.24 -4.90 12.80
C TYR A 212 2.44 -4.82 11.85
N MET A 213 2.17 -4.56 10.59
CA MET A 213 3.19 -4.26 9.58
C MET A 213 2.87 -2.91 8.93
N ILE A 214 3.90 -2.15 8.59
CA ILE A 214 3.76 -0.94 7.78
C ILE A 214 4.70 -1.03 6.58
N GLY A 215 4.15 -0.88 5.38
CA GLY A 215 4.92 -0.86 4.15
C GLY A 215 5.21 0.57 3.72
N PHE A 216 6.47 0.92 3.57
CA PHE A 216 6.93 2.20 3.01
C PHE A 216 7.41 1.98 1.59
N TYR A 217 7.05 2.89 0.69
CA TYR A 217 7.32 2.76 -0.74
C TYR A 217 7.97 4.03 -1.29
N TRP A 218 8.96 3.85 -2.17
CA TRP A 218 9.64 4.91 -2.91
C TRP A 218 9.82 4.49 -4.36
N GLN A 219 9.74 5.44 -5.26
CA GLN A 219 9.91 5.19 -6.68
C GLN A 219 11.33 4.71 -7.05
N ASN A 220 12.34 5.08 -6.27
CA ASN A 220 13.73 4.71 -6.50
C ASN A 220 14.55 4.72 -5.19
N ASN A 221 15.72 4.08 -5.22
CA ASN A 221 16.59 3.96 -4.06
C ASN A 221 17.21 5.30 -3.63
N ASP A 222 17.44 6.25 -4.56
CA ASP A 222 18.03 7.55 -4.21
C ASP A 222 17.06 8.35 -3.31
N GLU A 223 15.77 8.35 -3.60
CA GLU A 223 14.75 8.98 -2.76
C GLU A 223 14.60 8.26 -1.42
N ARG A 224 14.65 6.92 -1.42
CA ARG A 224 14.62 6.11 -0.21
C ARG A 224 15.79 6.45 0.71
N GLU A 225 17.04 6.46 0.21
CA GLU A 225 18.23 6.81 0.98
C GLU A 225 18.18 8.26 1.50
N ALA A 226 17.74 9.20 0.67
CA ALA A 226 17.56 10.60 1.08
C ALA A 226 16.48 10.74 2.16
N GLY A 227 15.39 9.99 2.07
CA GLY A 227 14.33 9.93 3.07
C GLY A 227 14.85 9.44 4.43
N TYR A 228 15.56 8.32 4.45
CA TYR A 228 16.17 7.81 5.69
C TYR A 228 17.24 8.74 6.27
N ALA A 229 18.06 9.35 5.43
CA ALA A 229 19.07 10.33 5.90
C ALA A 229 18.39 11.53 6.58
N ALA A 230 17.32 12.06 5.98
CA ALA A 230 16.55 13.16 6.57
C ALA A 230 15.81 12.73 7.86
N TYR A 231 15.28 11.51 7.90
CA TYR A 231 14.63 10.95 9.09
C TYR A 231 15.60 10.80 10.26
N ALA A 232 16.82 10.35 10.01
CA ALA A 232 17.87 10.17 11.02
C ALA A 232 18.30 11.48 11.71
N GLU A 233 18.02 12.65 11.12
CA GLU A 233 18.27 13.96 11.73
C GLU A 233 17.17 14.39 12.71
N THR A 234 16.08 13.63 12.80
CA THR A 234 14.96 13.87 13.69
C THR A 234 15.11 13.13 15.02
N ASN A 235 14.19 13.37 15.96
CA ASN A 235 14.06 12.55 17.16
C ASN A 235 12.91 11.52 17.06
N LEU A 236 12.35 11.32 15.87
CA LEU A 236 11.20 10.44 15.67
C LEU A 236 11.55 8.99 16.00
N GLN A 237 12.71 8.49 15.53
CA GLN A 237 13.15 7.14 15.84
C GLN A 237 13.15 6.87 17.36
N SER A 238 13.63 7.80 18.16
CA SER A 238 13.64 7.60 19.63
C SER A 238 12.22 7.57 20.22
N GLN A 239 11.25 8.25 19.62
CA GLN A 239 9.85 8.18 20.06
C GLN A 239 9.24 6.81 19.74
N PHE A 240 9.48 6.28 18.55
CA PHE A 240 9.07 4.92 18.19
C PHE A 240 9.75 3.87 19.07
N ASP A 241 11.06 3.99 19.28
CA ASP A 241 11.85 3.07 20.10
C ASP A 241 11.39 3.03 21.58
N GLU A 242 10.69 4.03 22.07
CA GLU A 242 10.13 3.99 23.42
C GLU A 242 8.93 3.04 23.54
N ILE A 243 8.15 2.86 22.46
CA ILE A 243 6.88 2.13 22.51
C ILE A 243 6.88 0.81 21.75
N GLU A 244 7.77 0.64 20.77
CA GLU A 244 7.79 -0.53 19.90
C GLU A 244 9.20 -0.94 19.49
N SER A 245 9.27 -2.08 18.80
CA SER A 245 10.47 -2.58 18.13
C SER A 245 10.06 -3.16 16.78
N CYS A 246 10.70 -2.68 15.71
CA CYS A 246 10.41 -3.17 14.37
C CYS A 246 11.61 -3.88 13.76
N GLN A 247 11.36 -4.99 13.06
CA GLN A 247 12.28 -5.58 12.12
C GLN A 247 11.95 -5.08 10.72
N ILE A 248 12.97 -4.61 10.00
CA ILE A 248 12.80 -4.02 8.65
C ILE A 248 13.38 -4.98 7.63
N VAL A 249 12.60 -5.24 6.57
CA VAL A 249 13.04 -6.00 5.40
C VAL A 249 12.76 -5.20 4.13
N GLY A 250 13.72 -5.18 3.20
CA GLY A 250 13.62 -4.40 1.98
C GLY A 250 13.37 -5.27 0.75
N PHE A 251 12.63 -4.71 -0.20
CA PHE A 251 12.31 -5.37 -1.48
C PHE A 251 12.46 -4.40 -2.64
N GLU A 252 12.75 -4.97 -3.81
CA GLU A 252 12.47 -4.34 -5.09
C GLU A 252 11.12 -4.81 -5.59
N GLY A 253 10.24 -3.86 -5.91
CA GLY A 253 8.87 -4.13 -6.34
C GLY A 253 8.67 -3.93 -7.83
N TYR A 254 7.83 -4.76 -8.43
CA TYR A 254 7.49 -4.75 -9.85
C TYR A 254 5.97 -4.85 -10.03
N PRO A 255 5.36 -4.03 -10.89
CA PRO A 255 3.94 -4.15 -11.19
C PRO A 255 3.67 -5.40 -12.02
N ILE A 256 2.65 -6.17 -11.62
CA ILE A 256 2.14 -7.32 -12.37
C ILE A 256 0.82 -6.92 -13.04
N VAL A 257 -0.15 -6.47 -12.23
CA VAL A 257 -1.41 -5.88 -12.70
C VAL A 257 -1.52 -4.49 -12.10
N GLN A 258 -1.57 -3.47 -12.93
CA GLN A 258 -1.73 -2.09 -12.46
C GLN A 258 -3.19 -1.78 -12.11
N PRO A 259 -3.45 -0.93 -11.09
CA PRO A 259 -4.79 -0.51 -10.76
C PRO A 259 -5.50 0.11 -11.97
N SER A 260 -6.80 -0.18 -12.10
CA SER A 260 -7.63 0.48 -13.11
C SER A 260 -7.77 1.96 -12.78
N THR A 261 -7.36 2.84 -13.69
CA THR A 261 -7.46 4.31 -13.57
C THR A 261 -8.87 4.82 -13.79
#